data_7d900b68dd9dfa3bce7cc39a0585a092
#
_entry.id   7d900b68dd9dfa3bce7cc39a0585a092
#
_cell.length_a   1.000
_cell.length_b   1.000
_cell.length_c   1.000
_cell.angle_alpha   90.00
_cell.angle_beta   90.00
_cell.angle_gamma   90.00
#
_symmetry.space_group_name_H-M   'P 1'
#
loop_
_entity.id
_entity.type
_entity.pdbx_description
1 polymer ?
#
loop_
_entity_poly.entity_id
_entity_poly.type
_entity_poly.pdbx_seq_one_letter_code
_entity_poly.pdbx_strand_id
1 'polypeptide(L)'
;MSLALITCAGVALDAVLGEPRRAHPLVAFGRLADRLEQRFNPAGGGWRSHGVTAWCLAVLPLTLLTWLLVQISGLGWAVEIFALYFAIGLRSLYEHAQPVARALRLGDLQLARERVGWMVSRNTAELDATGVARAGTESVLENGSDAVFAALFWFIVAGAPGVVLYRLSNTLDAMWGYRNERFERFGWAAAKIDDLLNYVPARLVALTYALLGNTLLALRCWRRQAPLWDSPNAGPVMAAGAGSLGVSLGGAAEYHGELHERPQLGEGPAPRARDIERAMNRVVAGVGLWLLCLMIWEVLGA
;
A
#
# COMPACT_ATOMS: atom_id res chain seq x y z
N MET A 1 11.74 16.38 19.90
CA MET A 1 11.78 16.64 18.44
C MET A 1 10.35 16.85 17.97
N SER A 2 10.12 17.71 16.98
CA SER A 2 8.78 17.91 16.44
C SER A 2 8.32 16.71 15.59
N LEU A 3 7.01 16.54 15.45
CA LEU A 3 6.44 15.44 14.67
C LEU A 3 6.89 15.51 13.19
N ALA A 4 6.95 16.72 12.61
CA ALA A 4 7.42 16.90 11.23
C ALA A 4 8.88 16.46 11.06
N LEU A 5 9.77 16.82 12.00
CA LEU A 5 11.18 16.41 11.94
C LEU A 5 11.35 14.89 12.04
N ILE A 6 10.60 14.25 12.95
CA ILE A 6 10.61 12.79 13.11
C ILE A 6 10.10 12.11 11.84
N THR A 7 8.99 12.62 11.29
CA THR A 7 8.40 12.09 10.04
C THR A 7 9.37 12.24 8.87
N CYS A 8 9.97 13.42 8.70
CA CYS A 8 10.98 13.65 7.66
C CYS A 8 12.19 12.72 7.83
N ALA A 9 12.66 12.50 9.07
CA ALA A 9 13.78 11.59 9.34
C ALA A 9 13.45 10.13 8.98
N GLY A 10 12.25 9.64 9.32
CA GLY A 10 11.80 8.29 8.96
C GLY A 10 11.70 8.09 7.45
N VAL A 11 11.10 9.04 6.73
CA VAL A 11 11.01 9.03 5.25
C VAL A 11 12.41 9.11 4.61
N ALA A 12 13.29 9.96 5.15
CA ALA A 12 14.66 10.09 4.64
C ALA A 12 15.47 8.80 4.86
N LEU A 13 15.30 8.12 5.99
CA LEU A 13 15.92 6.80 6.23
C LEU A 13 15.46 5.77 5.20
N ASP A 14 14.16 5.67 4.92
CA ASP A 14 13.66 4.78 3.88
C ASP A 14 14.26 5.13 2.52
N ALA A 15 14.27 6.40 2.14
CA ALA A 15 14.81 6.85 0.85
C ALA A 15 16.30 6.53 0.68
N VAL A 16 17.10 6.61 1.76
CA VAL A 16 18.55 6.42 1.73
C VAL A 16 18.93 4.95 1.90
N LEU A 17 18.39 4.28 2.91
CA LEU A 17 18.78 2.92 3.29
C LEU A 17 17.99 1.86 2.53
N GLY A 18 16.73 2.15 2.15
CA GLY A 18 15.80 1.16 1.62
C GLY A 18 15.45 0.07 2.62
N GLU A 19 14.81 -0.99 2.16
CA GLU A 19 14.46 -2.12 3.01
C GLU A 19 15.69 -2.97 3.38
N PRO A 20 15.85 -3.34 4.67
CA PRO A 20 16.91 -4.25 5.08
C PRO A 20 16.77 -5.60 4.37
N ARG A 21 17.80 -6.00 3.65
CA ARG A 21 17.82 -7.29 2.92
C ARG A 21 17.83 -8.52 3.84
N ARG A 22 18.20 -8.35 5.11
CA ARG A 22 18.25 -9.40 6.12
C ARG A 22 17.57 -8.92 7.38
N ALA A 23 16.86 -9.83 8.07
CA ALA A 23 16.23 -9.58 9.37
C ALA A 23 15.18 -8.44 9.38
N HIS A 24 14.44 -8.24 8.26
CA HIS A 24 13.36 -7.26 8.26
C HIS A 24 12.28 -7.65 9.29
N PRO A 25 11.81 -6.72 10.16
CA PRO A 25 10.82 -7.03 11.20
C PRO A 25 9.54 -7.65 10.66
N LEU A 26 9.05 -7.22 9.50
CA LEU A 26 7.84 -7.77 8.86
C LEU A 26 8.02 -9.23 8.43
N VAL A 27 9.23 -9.69 8.10
CA VAL A 27 9.50 -11.11 7.82
C VAL A 27 9.36 -11.95 9.09
N ALA A 28 9.83 -11.43 10.22
CA ALA A 28 9.64 -12.10 11.52
C ALA A 28 8.17 -12.12 11.92
N PHE A 29 7.45 -11.02 11.67
CA PHE A 29 6.01 -10.92 11.87
C PHE A 29 5.24 -11.90 10.97
N GLY A 30 5.59 -12.00 9.69
CA GLY A 30 4.97 -12.99 8.78
C GLY A 30 5.08 -14.42 9.31
N ARG A 31 6.25 -14.80 9.85
CA ARG A 31 6.42 -16.13 10.49
C ARG A 31 5.54 -16.29 11.74
N LEU A 32 5.31 -15.23 12.51
CA LEU A 32 4.37 -15.25 13.62
C LEU A 32 2.93 -15.43 13.10
N ALA A 33 2.56 -14.70 12.07
CA ALA A 33 1.27 -14.80 11.41
C ALA A 33 1.00 -16.22 10.89
N ASP A 34 1.98 -16.85 10.23
CA ASP A 34 1.87 -18.24 9.76
C ASP A 34 1.63 -19.23 10.91
N ARG A 35 2.35 -19.05 12.04
CA ARG A 35 2.15 -19.92 13.22
C ARG A 35 0.77 -19.77 13.84
N LEU A 36 0.27 -18.52 13.92
CA LEU A 36 -1.07 -18.26 14.42
C LEU A 36 -2.14 -18.81 13.46
N GLU A 37 -1.95 -18.64 12.16
CA GLU A 37 -2.83 -19.21 11.16
C GLU A 37 -2.89 -20.75 11.30
N GLN A 38 -1.76 -21.44 11.33
CA GLN A 38 -1.72 -22.89 11.52
C GLN A 38 -2.42 -23.34 12.80
N ARG A 39 -2.35 -22.55 13.87
CA ARG A 39 -2.97 -22.85 15.17
C ARG A 39 -4.48 -22.63 15.19
N PHE A 40 -4.95 -21.55 14.56
CA PHE A 40 -6.35 -21.08 14.64
C PHE A 40 -7.17 -21.38 13.38
N ASN A 41 -6.51 -21.79 12.30
CA ASN A 41 -7.14 -22.15 11.02
C ASN A 41 -6.63 -23.50 10.47
N PRO A 42 -6.57 -24.56 11.30
CA PRO A 42 -6.07 -25.85 10.82
C PRO A 42 -6.94 -26.35 9.65
N ALA A 43 -6.28 -26.70 8.53
CA ALA A 43 -6.92 -27.18 7.29
C ALA A 43 -8.04 -26.24 6.74
N GLY A 44 -7.96 -24.93 7.02
CA GLY A 44 -8.97 -23.97 6.56
C GLY A 44 -10.27 -23.97 7.37
N GLY A 45 -10.33 -24.68 8.51
CA GLY A 45 -11.54 -24.79 9.35
C GLY A 45 -11.78 -23.64 10.33
N GLY A 46 -10.97 -22.58 10.27
CA GLY A 46 -11.09 -21.45 11.20
C GLY A 46 -12.33 -20.59 10.94
N TRP A 47 -12.99 -20.20 12.03
CA TRP A 47 -14.11 -19.27 11.99
C TRP A 47 -13.66 -17.80 12.07
N ARG A 48 -14.58 -16.85 11.85
CA ARG A 48 -14.34 -15.41 12.00
C ARG A 48 -13.79 -15.05 13.39
N SER A 49 -14.31 -15.67 14.46
CA SER A 49 -13.80 -15.46 15.83
C SER A 49 -12.35 -15.89 16.01
N HIS A 50 -11.94 -16.99 15.37
CA HIS A 50 -10.54 -17.43 15.39
C HIS A 50 -9.65 -16.40 14.67
N GLY A 51 -10.10 -15.85 13.54
CA GLY A 51 -9.41 -14.78 12.82
C GLY A 51 -9.26 -13.50 13.64
N VAL A 52 -10.33 -13.07 14.35
CA VAL A 52 -10.27 -11.93 15.28
C VAL A 52 -9.23 -12.21 16.39
N THR A 53 -9.29 -13.39 17.02
CA THR A 53 -8.36 -13.76 18.09
C THR A 53 -6.91 -13.77 17.58
N ALA A 54 -6.67 -14.37 16.41
CA ALA A 54 -5.34 -14.42 15.81
C ALA A 54 -4.82 -13.01 15.48
N TRP A 55 -5.68 -12.14 14.92
CA TRP A 55 -5.32 -10.74 14.67
C TRP A 55 -4.97 -10.01 15.97
N CYS A 56 -5.79 -10.13 17.02
CA CYS A 56 -5.52 -9.50 18.31
C CYS A 56 -4.17 -9.98 18.90
N LEU A 57 -3.89 -11.27 18.85
CA LEU A 57 -2.64 -11.84 19.36
C LEU A 57 -1.42 -11.44 18.53
N ALA A 58 -1.58 -11.25 17.23
CA ALA A 58 -0.49 -10.82 16.36
C ALA A 58 -0.19 -9.32 16.50
N VAL A 59 -1.22 -8.47 16.50
CA VAL A 59 -1.06 -7.01 16.33
C VAL A 59 -0.97 -6.29 17.66
N LEU A 60 -1.92 -6.54 18.60
CA LEU A 60 -2.05 -5.72 19.79
C LEU A 60 -0.82 -5.77 20.73
N PRO A 61 -0.17 -6.93 20.98
CA PRO A 61 1.01 -6.96 21.84
C PRO A 61 2.18 -6.14 21.30
N LEU A 62 2.41 -6.18 19.98
CA LEU A 62 3.47 -5.42 19.32
C LEU A 62 3.16 -3.91 19.31
N THR A 63 1.91 -3.55 19.07
CA THR A 63 1.45 -2.16 19.16
C THR A 63 1.61 -1.61 20.59
N LEU A 64 1.20 -2.39 21.60
CA LEU A 64 1.38 -2.02 23.01
C LEU A 64 2.86 -1.90 23.39
N LEU A 65 3.69 -2.86 22.95
CA LEU A 65 5.14 -2.80 23.16
C LEU A 65 5.72 -1.51 22.57
N THR A 66 5.34 -1.16 21.33
CA THR A 66 5.80 0.07 20.68
C THR A 66 5.35 1.30 21.48
N TRP A 67 4.11 1.33 21.96
CA TRP A 67 3.62 2.41 22.81
C TRP A 67 4.44 2.56 24.10
N LEU A 68 4.77 1.46 24.77
CA LEU A 68 5.61 1.46 25.97
C LEU A 68 7.04 1.95 25.66
N LEU A 69 7.61 1.52 24.54
CA LEU A 69 8.97 1.94 24.15
C LEU A 69 9.06 3.45 23.86
N VAL A 70 8.03 4.03 23.27
CA VAL A 70 7.97 5.49 23.03
C VAL A 70 7.98 6.29 24.33
N GLN A 71 7.46 5.72 25.43
CA GLN A 71 7.45 6.39 26.74
C GLN A 71 8.84 6.45 27.41
N ILE A 72 9.83 5.72 26.90
CA ILE A 72 11.18 5.72 27.48
C ILE A 72 11.85 7.07 27.22
N SER A 73 12.13 7.80 28.30
CA SER A 73 12.75 9.11 28.23
C SER A 73 14.09 9.07 27.47
N GLY A 74 14.26 10.00 26.54
CA GLY A 74 15.46 10.10 25.69
C GLY A 74 15.53 9.12 24.51
N LEU A 75 14.69 8.08 24.46
CA LEU A 75 14.70 7.07 23.39
C LEU A 75 13.47 7.12 22.48
N GLY A 76 12.35 7.67 22.94
CA GLY A 76 11.05 7.65 22.24
C GLY A 76 11.13 8.16 20.81
N TRP A 77 11.84 9.26 20.54
CA TRP A 77 12.03 9.81 19.20
C TRP A 77 12.72 8.82 18.22
N ALA A 78 13.66 8.03 18.72
CA ALA A 78 14.34 7.03 17.91
C ALA A 78 13.39 5.87 17.57
N VAL A 79 12.59 5.42 18.55
CA VAL A 79 11.54 4.40 18.32
C VAL A 79 10.57 4.87 17.24
N GLU A 80 10.14 6.14 17.28
CA GLU A 80 9.23 6.69 16.28
C GLU A 80 9.85 6.72 14.88
N ILE A 81 11.10 7.20 14.74
CA ILE A 81 11.80 7.23 13.46
C ILE A 81 11.93 5.81 12.88
N PHE A 82 12.38 4.84 13.69
CA PHE A 82 12.56 3.47 13.22
C PHE A 82 11.23 2.76 12.95
N ALA A 83 10.18 3.02 13.73
CA ALA A 83 8.85 2.46 13.45
C ALA A 83 8.31 2.93 12.10
N LEU A 84 8.44 4.22 11.79
CA LEU A 84 8.06 4.75 10.48
C LEU A 84 8.94 4.18 9.36
N TYR A 85 10.25 4.15 9.55
CA TYR A 85 11.20 3.61 8.58
C TYR A 85 10.88 2.15 8.18
N PHE A 86 10.58 1.28 9.16
CA PHE A 86 10.24 -0.11 8.87
C PHE A 86 8.81 -0.30 8.34
N ALA A 87 7.94 0.70 8.50
CA ALA A 87 6.56 0.60 8.05
C ALA A 87 6.35 1.17 6.64
N ILE A 88 7.10 2.20 6.25
CA ILE A 88 6.97 2.86 4.95
C ILE A 88 7.75 2.09 3.87
N GLY A 89 7.15 1.93 2.71
CA GLY A 89 7.75 1.19 1.58
C GLY A 89 7.99 2.04 0.35
N LEU A 90 8.33 3.33 0.49
CA LEU A 90 8.50 4.23 -0.65
C LEU A 90 9.68 3.82 -1.54
N ARG A 91 10.82 3.54 -0.94
CA ARG A 91 12.02 3.11 -1.66
C ARG A 91 11.83 1.75 -2.31
N SER A 92 11.24 0.80 -1.59
CA SER A 92 10.92 -0.53 -2.10
C SER A 92 9.98 -0.46 -3.31
N LEU A 93 8.92 0.36 -3.24
CA LEU A 93 8.01 0.57 -4.35
C LEU A 93 8.74 1.10 -5.60
N TYR A 94 9.64 2.07 -5.42
CA TYR A 94 10.46 2.60 -6.51
C TYR A 94 11.39 1.53 -7.11
N GLU A 95 12.06 0.74 -6.28
CA GLU A 95 13.00 -0.32 -6.70
C GLU A 95 12.30 -1.46 -7.45
N HIS A 96 11.02 -1.70 -7.21
CA HIS A 96 10.22 -2.67 -7.95
C HIS A 96 9.60 -2.08 -9.23
N ALA A 97 9.10 -0.85 -9.19
CA ALA A 97 8.42 -0.23 -10.33
C ALA A 97 9.39 0.18 -11.46
N GLN A 98 10.56 0.73 -11.13
CA GLN A 98 11.51 1.22 -12.11
C GLN A 98 12.03 0.13 -13.06
N PRO A 99 12.41 -1.09 -12.61
CA PRO A 99 12.85 -2.16 -13.51
C PRO A 99 11.78 -2.58 -14.53
N VAL A 100 10.48 -2.57 -14.15
CA VAL A 100 9.37 -2.86 -15.07
C VAL A 100 9.33 -1.82 -16.18
N ALA A 101 9.32 -0.53 -15.83
CA ALA A 101 9.29 0.56 -16.80
C ALA A 101 10.52 0.55 -17.72
N ARG A 102 11.70 0.23 -17.16
CA ARG A 102 12.95 0.13 -17.92
C ARG A 102 12.93 -1.03 -18.93
N ALA A 103 12.49 -2.22 -18.50
CA ALA A 103 12.40 -3.40 -19.37
C ALA A 103 11.41 -3.16 -20.54
N LEU A 104 10.25 -2.56 -20.27
CA LEU A 104 9.28 -2.17 -21.31
C LEU A 104 9.88 -1.16 -22.32
N ARG A 105 10.66 -0.17 -21.87
CA ARG A 105 11.30 0.81 -22.77
C ARG A 105 12.36 0.18 -23.67
N LEU A 106 13.04 -0.84 -23.17
CA LEU A 106 14.05 -1.59 -23.93
C LEU A 106 13.43 -2.64 -24.87
N GLY A 107 12.11 -2.83 -24.82
CA GLY A 107 11.41 -3.84 -25.60
C GLY A 107 11.56 -5.27 -25.06
N ASP A 108 12.15 -5.44 -23.88
CA ASP A 108 12.30 -6.74 -23.22
C ASP A 108 11.02 -7.11 -22.45
N LEU A 109 10.05 -7.64 -23.20
CA LEU A 109 8.76 -8.02 -22.63
C LEU A 109 8.88 -9.17 -21.62
N GLN A 110 9.80 -10.10 -21.83
CA GLN A 110 9.97 -11.24 -20.93
C GLN A 110 10.47 -10.77 -19.56
N LEU A 111 11.47 -9.93 -19.53
CA LEU A 111 11.98 -9.31 -18.29
C LEU A 111 10.90 -8.44 -17.63
N ALA A 112 10.13 -7.68 -18.43
CA ALA A 112 9.05 -6.84 -17.90
C ALA A 112 7.95 -7.67 -17.21
N ARG A 113 7.55 -8.82 -17.77
CA ARG A 113 6.61 -9.77 -17.18
C ARG A 113 7.13 -10.33 -15.85
N GLU A 114 8.39 -10.75 -15.81
CA GLU A 114 9.04 -11.23 -14.59
C GLU A 114 9.01 -10.16 -13.49
N ARG A 115 9.44 -8.93 -13.82
CA ARG A 115 9.53 -7.83 -12.85
C ARG A 115 8.17 -7.38 -12.34
N VAL A 116 7.16 -7.29 -13.20
CA VAL A 116 5.81 -6.92 -12.75
C VAL A 116 5.17 -8.05 -11.90
N GLY A 117 5.52 -9.32 -12.15
CA GLY A 117 5.08 -10.45 -11.34
C GLY A 117 5.53 -10.38 -9.87
N TRP A 118 6.56 -9.58 -9.56
CA TRP A 118 6.95 -9.32 -8.16
C TRP A 118 6.08 -8.25 -7.48
N MET A 119 5.26 -7.54 -8.25
CA MET A 119 4.42 -6.44 -7.76
C MET A 119 2.93 -6.78 -7.72
N VAL A 120 2.50 -7.84 -8.42
CA VAL A 120 1.09 -8.20 -8.55
C VAL A 120 0.85 -9.68 -8.31
N SER A 121 -0.33 -10.04 -7.80
CA SER A 121 -0.72 -11.43 -7.53
C SER A 121 -1.36 -12.14 -8.72
N ARG A 122 -1.59 -11.45 -9.85
CA ARG A 122 -2.18 -12.01 -11.07
C ARG A 122 -1.13 -12.70 -11.95
N ASN A 123 -1.59 -13.60 -12.84
CA ASN A 123 -0.74 -14.20 -13.86
C ASN A 123 -0.19 -13.12 -14.81
N THR A 124 1.13 -13.09 -14.97
CA THR A 124 1.82 -12.10 -15.81
C THR A 124 2.44 -12.70 -17.07
N ALA A 125 2.44 -14.04 -17.21
CA ALA A 125 3.13 -14.75 -18.29
C ALA A 125 2.57 -14.42 -19.69
N GLU A 126 1.27 -14.18 -19.79
CA GLU A 126 0.56 -13.92 -21.06
C GLU A 126 0.35 -12.41 -21.34
N LEU A 127 0.73 -11.51 -20.41
CA LEU A 127 0.50 -10.08 -20.59
C LEU A 127 1.31 -9.52 -21.78
N ASP A 128 0.67 -8.77 -22.66
CA ASP A 128 1.36 -7.94 -23.63
C ASP A 128 2.01 -6.71 -22.97
N ALA A 129 2.75 -5.92 -23.71
CA ALA A 129 3.43 -4.74 -23.19
C ALA A 129 2.46 -3.73 -22.53
N THR A 130 1.25 -3.60 -23.07
CA THR A 130 0.19 -2.75 -22.51
C THR A 130 -0.37 -3.33 -21.20
N GLY A 131 -0.57 -4.63 -21.15
CA GLY A 131 -0.99 -5.35 -19.95
C GLY A 131 0.01 -5.22 -18.80
N VAL A 132 1.30 -5.37 -19.11
CA VAL A 132 2.39 -5.16 -18.12
C VAL A 132 2.43 -3.70 -17.65
N ALA A 133 2.32 -2.73 -18.56
CA ALA A 133 2.29 -1.31 -18.19
C ALA A 133 1.07 -0.97 -17.31
N ARG A 134 -0.09 -1.56 -17.63
CA ARG A 134 -1.31 -1.43 -16.82
C ARG A 134 -1.11 -2.02 -15.42
N ALA A 135 -0.62 -3.26 -15.34
CA ALA A 135 -0.33 -3.93 -14.07
C ALA A 135 0.63 -3.13 -13.19
N GLY A 136 1.73 -2.65 -13.77
CA GLY A 136 2.71 -1.85 -13.04
C GLY A 136 2.17 -0.50 -12.59
N THR A 137 1.37 0.20 -13.44
CA THR A 137 0.78 1.48 -13.06
C THR A 137 -0.26 1.32 -11.96
N GLU A 138 -1.14 0.31 -12.06
CA GLU A 138 -2.11 -0.07 -11.02
C GLU A 138 -1.40 -0.34 -9.70
N SER A 139 -0.40 -1.21 -9.71
CA SER A 139 0.35 -1.60 -8.52
C SER A 139 1.06 -0.41 -7.85
N VAL A 140 1.62 0.53 -8.62
CA VAL A 140 2.23 1.74 -8.05
C VAL A 140 1.22 2.64 -7.37
N LEU A 141 0.05 2.86 -7.97
CA LEU A 141 -0.99 3.71 -7.38
C LEU A 141 -1.56 3.09 -6.11
N GLU A 142 -1.86 1.80 -6.12
CA GLU A 142 -2.45 1.06 -5.01
C GLU A 142 -1.46 0.89 -3.85
N ASN A 143 -0.26 0.35 -4.11
CA ASN A 143 0.77 0.21 -3.08
C ASN A 143 1.32 1.56 -2.60
N GLY A 144 1.29 2.60 -3.44
CA GLY A 144 1.54 3.98 -3.02
C GLY A 144 0.55 4.41 -1.93
N SER A 145 -0.73 4.09 -2.08
CA SER A 145 -1.72 4.32 -1.02
C SER A 145 -1.40 3.52 0.24
N ASP A 146 -1.27 2.21 0.11
CA ASP A 146 -1.25 1.31 1.25
C ASP A 146 0.12 1.27 1.95
N ALA A 147 1.21 1.15 1.20
CA ALA A 147 2.53 1.02 1.78
C ALA A 147 3.22 2.36 2.11
N VAL A 148 2.71 3.49 1.58
CA VAL A 148 3.34 4.80 1.78
C VAL A 148 2.41 5.76 2.51
N PHE A 149 1.31 6.17 1.88
CA PHE A 149 0.46 7.23 2.44
C PHE A 149 -0.31 6.80 3.69
N ALA A 150 -0.85 5.60 3.72
CA ALA A 150 -1.57 5.14 4.89
C ALA A 150 -0.63 4.91 6.08
N ALA A 151 0.61 4.46 5.84
CA ALA A 151 1.64 4.42 6.87
C ALA A 151 1.96 5.83 7.41
N LEU A 152 2.15 6.82 6.53
CA LEU A 152 2.35 8.21 6.92
C LEU A 152 1.15 8.77 7.69
N PHE A 153 -0.07 8.51 7.22
CA PHE A 153 -1.29 8.97 7.88
C PHE A 153 -1.37 8.46 9.34
N TRP A 154 -1.21 7.15 9.53
CA TRP A 154 -1.31 6.57 10.86
C TRP A 154 -0.16 6.98 11.77
N PHE A 155 1.02 7.26 11.20
CA PHE A 155 2.12 7.85 11.95
C PHE A 155 1.81 9.28 12.40
N ILE A 156 1.27 10.12 11.52
CA ILE A 156 0.91 11.50 11.85
C ILE A 156 -0.20 11.56 12.91
N VAL A 157 -1.18 10.65 12.82
CA VAL A 157 -2.35 10.64 13.74
C VAL A 157 -2.03 10.01 15.10
N ALA A 158 -1.23 8.94 15.14
CA ALA A 158 -1.07 8.13 16.35
C ALA A 158 0.39 7.69 16.62
N GLY A 159 1.37 8.35 15.98
CA GLY A 159 2.80 8.07 16.17
C GLY A 159 3.23 6.65 15.80
N ALA A 160 4.30 6.19 16.40
CA ALA A 160 4.83 4.85 16.19
C ALA A 160 3.81 3.73 16.48
N PRO A 161 2.99 3.76 17.55
CA PRO A 161 1.97 2.74 17.77
C PRO A 161 0.94 2.68 16.64
N GLY A 162 0.53 3.84 16.12
CA GLY A 162 -0.44 3.93 15.02
C GLY A 162 0.08 3.31 13.74
N VAL A 163 1.30 3.65 13.34
CA VAL A 163 1.89 3.09 12.11
C VAL A 163 2.19 1.60 12.25
N VAL A 164 2.59 1.14 13.42
CA VAL A 164 2.81 -0.31 13.68
C VAL A 164 1.49 -1.06 13.60
N LEU A 165 0.43 -0.60 14.28
CA LEU A 165 -0.90 -1.21 14.20
C LEU A 165 -1.37 -1.31 12.75
N TYR A 166 -1.27 -0.22 12.00
CA TYR A 166 -1.64 -0.17 10.60
C TYR A 166 -0.84 -1.18 9.77
N ARG A 167 0.50 -1.09 9.83
CA ARG A 167 1.37 -1.91 8.97
C ARG A 167 1.23 -3.39 9.23
N LEU A 168 1.09 -3.79 10.49
CA LEU A 168 0.85 -5.18 10.86
C LEU A 168 -0.52 -5.67 10.38
N SER A 169 -1.57 -4.84 10.50
CA SER A 169 -2.91 -5.17 9.98
C SER A 169 -2.91 -5.33 8.47
N ASN A 170 -2.30 -4.41 7.74
CA ASN A 170 -2.14 -4.47 6.29
C ASN A 170 -1.34 -5.71 5.84
N THR A 171 -0.31 -6.10 6.61
CA THR A 171 0.44 -7.34 6.36
C THR A 171 -0.44 -8.58 6.56
N LEU A 172 -1.31 -8.59 7.58
CA LEU A 172 -2.24 -9.71 7.80
C LEU A 172 -3.32 -9.78 6.71
N ASP A 173 -3.80 -8.65 6.20
CA ASP A 173 -4.70 -8.65 5.06
C ASP A 173 -4.02 -9.24 3.81
N ALA A 174 -2.80 -8.84 3.51
CA ALA A 174 -2.02 -9.40 2.42
C ALA A 174 -1.75 -10.91 2.56
N MET A 175 -1.73 -11.46 3.79
CA MET A 175 -1.52 -12.89 4.06
C MET A 175 -2.82 -13.68 4.18
N TRP A 176 -3.88 -13.09 4.75
CA TRP A 176 -5.12 -13.80 5.12
C TRP A 176 -6.37 -13.27 4.42
N GLY A 177 -6.34 -12.08 3.82
CA GLY A 177 -7.52 -11.40 3.25
C GLY A 177 -8.08 -12.01 1.97
N TYR A 178 -7.49 -13.09 1.46
CA TYR A 178 -7.95 -13.74 0.23
C TYR A 178 -9.31 -14.40 0.40
N ARG A 179 -10.19 -14.20 -0.60
CA ARG A 179 -11.51 -14.87 -0.68
C ARG A 179 -11.38 -16.24 -1.35
N ASN A 180 -10.78 -17.19 -0.64
CA ASN A 180 -10.70 -18.59 -1.04
C ASN A 180 -11.18 -19.48 0.12
N GLU A 181 -11.36 -20.78 -0.15
CA GLU A 181 -11.88 -21.74 0.84
C GLU A 181 -11.12 -21.71 2.18
N ARG A 182 -9.80 -21.51 2.13
CA ARG A 182 -8.95 -21.48 3.33
C ARG A 182 -9.16 -20.23 4.19
N PHE A 183 -9.36 -19.05 3.59
CA PHE A 183 -9.30 -17.77 4.28
C PHE A 183 -10.63 -17.02 4.34
N GLU A 184 -11.65 -17.41 3.59
CA GLU A 184 -12.91 -16.67 3.51
C GLU A 184 -13.54 -16.35 4.89
N ARG A 185 -13.46 -17.30 5.82
CA ARG A 185 -13.95 -17.10 7.20
C ARG A 185 -12.89 -16.55 8.12
N PHE A 186 -11.71 -17.18 8.14
CA PHE A 186 -10.61 -16.82 9.03
C PHE A 186 -10.06 -15.42 8.71
N GLY A 187 -9.79 -15.13 7.45
CA GLY A 187 -9.22 -13.86 6.99
C GLY A 187 -10.18 -12.68 7.04
N TRP A 188 -11.46 -12.91 7.26
CA TRP A 188 -12.48 -11.85 7.29
C TRP A 188 -12.12 -10.68 8.20
N ALA A 189 -11.58 -10.96 9.39
CA ALA A 189 -11.22 -9.92 10.35
C ALA A 189 -10.05 -9.06 9.83
N ALA A 190 -9.00 -9.70 9.28
CA ALA A 190 -7.86 -8.99 8.70
C ALA A 190 -8.32 -8.06 7.58
N ALA A 191 -9.11 -8.58 6.61
CA ALA A 191 -9.64 -7.80 5.50
C ALA A 191 -10.51 -6.62 5.96
N LYS A 192 -11.41 -6.83 6.95
CA LYS A 192 -12.30 -5.75 7.40
C LYS A 192 -11.60 -4.70 8.25
N ILE A 193 -10.62 -5.08 9.03
CA ILE A 193 -9.83 -4.12 9.81
C ILE A 193 -8.95 -3.31 8.87
N ASP A 194 -8.31 -3.92 7.88
CA ASP A 194 -7.54 -3.21 6.86
C ASP A 194 -8.43 -2.26 6.04
N ASP A 195 -9.59 -2.72 5.57
CA ASP A 195 -10.59 -1.87 4.91
C ASP A 195 -10.93 -0.62 5.73
N LEU A 196 -11.11 -0.76 7.05
CA LEU A 196 -11.42 0.34 7.95
C LEU A 196 -10.24 1.28 8.14
N LEU A 197 -9.04 0.74 8.35
CA LEU A 197 -7.84 1.53 8.56
C LEU A 197 -7.43 2.31 7.30
N ASN A 198 -7.70 1.78 6.12
CA ASN A 198 -7.45 2.43 4.84
C ASN A 198 -8.55 3.40 4.42
N TYR A 199 -9.71 3.42 5.08
CA TYR A 199 -10.86 4.19 4.61
C TYR A 199 -10.57 5.69 4.44
N VAL A 200 -10.03 6.34 5.46
CA VAL A 200 -9.66 7.77 5.41
C VAL A 200 -8.40 8.00 4.57
N PRO A 201 -7.28 7.26 4.79
CA PRO A 201 -6.09 7.42 3.96
C PRO A 201 -6.36 7.35 2.46
N ALA A 202 -7.11 6.35 1.99
CA ALA A 202 -7.40 6.18 0.57
C ALA A 202 -8.10 7.39 -0.07
N ARG A 203 -8.99 8.07 0.68
CA ARG A 203 -9.66 9.30 0.17
C ARG A 203 -8.69 10.47 0.12
N LEU A 204 -7.83 10.62 1.11
CA LEU A 204 -6.79 11.64 1.11
C LEU A 204 -5.78 11.41 -0.03
N VAL A 205 -5.43 10.16 -0.30
CA VAL A 205 -4.56 9.79 -1.43
C VAL A 205 -5.24 10.08 -2.77
N ALA A 206 -6.52 9.74 -2.92
CA ALA A 206 -7.29 10.06 -4.12
C ALA A 206 -7.32 11.58 -4.39
N LEU A 207 -7.51 12.41 -3.33
CA LEU A 207 -7.40 13.87 -3.42
C LEU A 207 -5.98 14.32 -3.78
N THR A 208 -4.96 13.72 -3.17
CA THR A 208 -3.55 14.02 -3.45
C THR A 208 -3.22 13.75 -4.92
N TYR A 209 -3.61 12.59 -5.45
CA TYR A 209 -3.42 12.27 -6.87
C TYR A 209 -4.18 13.22 -7.79
N ALA A 210 -5.40 13.60 -7.41
CA ALA A 210 -6.19 14.57 -8.18
C ALA A 210 -5.48 15.94 -8.22
N LEU A 211 -5.02 16.47 -7.10
CA LEU A 211 -4.33 17.75 -7.00
C LEU A 211 -3.01 17.79 -7.81
N LEU A 212 -2.30 16.66 -7.86
CA LEU A 212 -1.01 16.56 -8.55
C LEU A 212 -1.13 16.24 -10.04
N GLY A 213 -2.33 16.13 -10.60
CA GLY A 213 -2.56 15.76 -11.99
C GLY A 213 -3.71 16.52 -12.67
N ASN A 214 -4.44 15.81 -13.54
CA ASN A 214 -5.67 16.35 -14.10
C ASN A 214 -6.80 16.27 -13.07
N THR A 215 -6.93 17.32 -12.27
CA THR A 215 -7.87 17.37 -11.13
C THR A 215 -9.31 17.09 -11.53
N LEU A 216 -9.80 17.74 -12.58
CA LEU A 216 -11.20 17.59 -13.00
C LEU A 216 -11.51 16.17 -13.48
N LEU A 217 -10.60 15.58 -14.25
CA LEU A 217 -10.74 14.22 -14.74
C LEU A 217 -10.63 13.22 -13.60
N ALA A 218 -9.67 13.38 -12.69
CA ALA A 218 -9.49 12.54 -11.52
C ALA A 218 -10.74 12.51 -10.63
N LEU A 219 -11.32 13.66 -10.31
CA LEU A 219 -12.54 13.76 -9.49
C LEU A 219 -13.76 13.18 -10.21
N ARG A 220 -13.86 13.36 -11.55
CA ARG A 220 -14.92 12.74 -12.36
C ARG A 220 -14.82 11.22 -12.34
N CYS A 221 -13.62 10.67 -12.59
CA CYS A 221 -13.39 9.23 -12.56
C CYS A 221 -13.67 8.65 -11.17
N TRP A 222 -13.16 9.28 -10.11
CA TRP A 222 -13.45 8.88 -8.74
C TRP A 222 -14.94 8.75 -8.47
N ARG A 223 -15.71 9.82 -8.75
CA ARG A 223 -17.17 9.83 -8.47
C ARG A 223 -17.97 8.80 -9.25
N ARG A 224 -17.58 8.51 -10.51
CA ARG A 224 -18.34 7.64 -11.40
C ARG A 224 -17.89 6.19 -11.37
N GLN A 225 -16.59 5.94 -11.19
CA GLN A 225 -16.00 4.62 -11.42
C GLN A 225 -15.63 3.90 -10.10
N ALA A 226 -15.21 4.63 -9.05
CA ALA A 226 -14.84 4.01 -7.79
C ALA A 226 -15.96 3.17 -7.14
N PRO A 227 -17.25 3.56 -7.18
CA PRO A 227 -18.32 2.73 -6.62
C PRO A 227 -18.52 1.37 -7.32
N LEU A 228 -17.96 1.20 -8.51
CA LEU A 228 -18.05 -0.03 -9.30
C LEU A 228 -16.93 -1.03 -8.95
N TRP A 229 -15.93 -0.60 -8.15
CA TRP A 229 -14.80 -1.41 -7.76
C TRP A 229 -15.08 -2.18 -6.48
N ASP A 230 -14.60 -3.43 -6.38
CA ASP A 230 -14.89 -4.33 -5.25
C ASP A 230 -14.33 -3.81 -3.91
N SER A 231 -13.14 -3.20 -3.93
CA SER A 231 -12.55 -2.63 -2.73
C SER A 231 -13.02 -1.18 -2.52
N PRO A 232 -13.54 -0.85 -1.32
CA PRO A 232 -13.97 0.50 -0.99
C PRO A 232 -12.82 1.51 -0.93
N ASN A 233 -11.58 1.05 -0.90
CA ASN A 233 -10.37 1.85 -0.78
C ASN A 233 -9.57 1.91 -2.10
N ALA A 234 -9.33 0.78 -2.74
CA ALA A 234 -8.64 0.74 -4.03
C ALA A 234 -9.44 1.48 -5.12
N GLY A 235 -10.78 1.40 -5.13
CA GLY A 235 -11.62 2.09 -6.09
C GLY A 235 -11.33 3.61 -6.17
N PRO A 236 -11.47 4.37 -5.07
CA PRO A 236 -11.12 5.80 -5.04
C PRO A 236 -9.70 6.10 -5.50
N VAL A 237 -8.70 5.37 -4.96
CA VAL A 237 -7.27 5.56 -5.26
C VAL A 237 -6.97 5.34 -6.73
N MET A 238 -7.43 4.21 -7.26
CA MET A 238 -7.17 3.78 -8.62
C MET A 238 -7.89 4.65 -9.65
N ALA A 239 -9.18 4.98 -9.41
CA ALA A 239 -9.96 5.81 -10.32
C ALA A 239 -9.40 7.25 -10.36
N ALA A 240 -9.10 7.85 -9.21
CA ALA A 240 -8.48 9.17 -9.14
C ALA A 240 -7.08 9.17 -9.73
N GLY A 241 -6.27 8.15 -9.41
CA GLY A 241 -4.91 8.00 -9.95
C GLY A 241 -4.90 7.88 -11.48
N ALA A 242 -5.72 7.00 -12.05
CA ALA A 242 -5.88 6.83 -13.49
C ALA A 242 -6.34 8.13 -14.16
N GLY A 243 -7.37 8.78 -13.61
CA GLY A 243 -7.86 10.07 -14.08
C GLY A 243 -6.80 11.17 -14.00
N SER A 244 -6.01 11.22 -12.92
CA SER A 244 -4.92 12.18 -12.76
C SER A 244 -3.82 12.05 -13.80
N LEU A 245 -3.57 10.81 -14.23
CA LEU A 245 -2.61 10.48 -15.28
C LEU A 245 -3.19 10.63 -16.70
N GLY A 246 -4.52 10.64 -16.84
CA GLY A 246 -5.23 10.64 -18.11
C GLY A 246 -5.00 9.34 -18.90
N VAL A 247 -5.07 8.20 -18.23
CA VAL A 247 -4.90 6.86 -18.80
C VAL A 247 -6.06 5.95 -18.42
N SER A 248 -6.21 4.85 -19.16
CA SER A 248 -7.23 3.84 -18.93
C SER A 248 -6.62 2.63 -18.24
N LEU A 249 -7.06 2.34 -17.00
CA LEU A 249 -6.68 1.19 -16.17
C LEU A 249 -7.88 0.25 -15.98
N GLY A 250 -7.73 -0.82 -15.18
CA GLY A 250 -8.77 -1.83 -14.97
C GLY A 250 -8.95 -2.75 -16.20
N GLY A 251 -10.17 -3.21 -16.41
CA GLY A 251 -10.48 -4.22 -17.43
C GLY A 251 -10.16 -5.64 -16.96
N ALA A 252 -10.46 -6.64 -17.80
CA ALA A 252 -10.28 -8.04 -17.49
C ALA A 252 -8.84 -8.38 -17.04
N ALA A 253 -8.71 -9.23 -16.03
CA ALA A 253 -7.45 -9.74 -15.58
C ALA A 253 -7.59 -11.20 -15.10
N GLU A 254 -6.55 -12.00 -15.31
CA GLU A 254 -6.53 -13.40 -14.92
C GLU A 254 -5.88 -13.55 -13.54
N TYR A 255 -6.62 -14.16 -12.62
CA TYR A 255 -6.16 -14.54 -11.27
C TYR A 255 -6.34 -16.04 -11.08
N HIS A 256 -5.28 -16.75 -10.75
CA HIS A 256 -5.32 -18.19 -10.48
C HIS A 256 -5.98 -19.05 -11.58
N GLY A 257 -5.86 -18.62 -12.86
CA GLY A 257 -6.45 -19.31 -14.00
C GLY A 257 -7.90 -18.93 -14.28
N GLU A 258 -8.51 -18.00 -13.53
CA GLU A 258 -9.85 -17.50 -13.76
C GLU A 258 -9.82 -16.06 -14.29
N LEU A 259 -10.60 -15.77 -15.31
CA LEU A 259 -10.75 -14.43 -15.87
C LEU A 259 -11.75 -13.63 -15.02
N HIS A 260 -11.26 -12.59 -14.38
CA HIS A 260 -12.09 -11.65 -13.62
C HIS A 260 -12.36 -10.40 -14.44
N GLU A 261 -13.63 -10.14 -14.73
CA GLU A 261 -14.09 -8.88 -15.30
C GLU A 261 -14.00 -7.78 -14.26
N ARG A 262 -13.15 -6.78 -14.50
CA ARG A 262 -13.00 -5.62 -13.62
C ARG A 262 -13.48 -4.35 -14.33
N PRO A 263 -14.12 -3.42 -13.62
CA PRO A 263 -14.50 -2.13 -14.18
C PRO A 263 -13.31 -1.39 -14.78
N GLN A 264 -13.55 -0.60 -15.81
CA GLN A 264 -12.55 0.29 -16.37
C GLN A 264 -12.41 1.53 -15.48
N LEU A 265 -11.18 1.95 -15.21
CA LEU A 265 -10.83 3.09 -14.38
C LEU A 265 -10.03 4.11 -15.18
N GLY A 266 -10.30 5.40 -14.94
CA GLY A 266 -9.70 6.48 -15.72
C GLY A 266 -10.36 6.67 -17.08
N GLU A 267 -9.92 7.68 -17.79
CA GLU A 267 -10.32 7.99 -19.17
C GLU A 267 -9.06 8.43 -19.94
N GLY A 268 -8.82 7.84 -21.11
CA GLY A 268 -7.66 8.16 -21.94
C GLY A 268 -7.09 6.94 -22.65
N PRO A 269 -5.92 7.07 -23.27
CA PRO A 269 -5.24 5.95 -23.93
C PRO A 269 -4.80 4.87 -22.93
N ALA A 270 -4.54 3.69 -23.45
CA ALA A 270 -3.92 2.61 -22.69
C ALA A 270 -2.55 3.04 -22.14
N PRO A 271 -2.18 2.60 -20.93
CA PRO A 271 -0.91 2.99 -20.30
C PRO A 271 0.31 2.40 -21.02
N ARG A 272 1.43 3.11 -20.91
CA ARG A 272 2.74 2.74 -21.47
C ARG A 272 3.79 2.73 -20.35
N ALA A 273 5.00 2.29 -20.64
CA ALA A 273 6.12 2.27 -19.70
C ALA A 273 6.29 3.59 -18.92
N ARG A 274 6.16 4.74 -19.60
CA ARG A 274 6.26 6.08 -18.99
C ARG A 274 5.20 6.35 -17.91
N ASP A 275 4.06 5.66 -17.97
CA ASP A 275 2.95 5.92 -17.06
C ASP A 275 3.16 5.26 -15.70
N ILE A 276 3.97 4.18 -15.63
CA ILE A 276 4.51 3.64 -14.38
C ILE A 276 5.37 4.70 -13.67
N GLU A 277 6.26 5.37 -14.41
CA GLU A 277 7.11 6.43 -13.85
C GLU A 277 6.30 7.67 -13.44
N ARG A 278 5.31 8.04 -14.24
CA ARG A 278 4.39 9.13 -13.89
C ARG A 278 3.59 8.82 -12.62
N ALA A 279 3.14 7.59 -12.45
CA ALA A 279 2.48 7.15 -11.22
C ALA A 279 3.44 7.24 -10.02
N MET A 280 4.68 6.74 -10.17
CA MET A 280 5.69 6.85 -9.12
C MET A 280 6.00 8.30 -8.74
N ASN A 281 6.10 9.20 -9.74
CA ASN A 281 6.28 10.63 -9.51
C ASN A 281 5.09 11.25 -8.75
N ARG A 282 3.84 10.76 -8.94
CA ARG A 282 2.68 11.19 -8.14
C ARG A 282 2.84 10.78 -6.68
N VAL A 283 3.31 9.55 -6.44
CA VAL A 283 3.56 9.08 -5.06
C VAL A 283 4.64 9.95 -4.39
N VAL A 284 5.79 10.13 -5.03
CA VAL A 284 6.91 10.92 -4.48
C VAL A 284 6.50 12.38 -4.24
N ALA A 285 5.86 13.02 -5.22
CA ALA A 285 5.39 14.40 -5.08
C ALA A 285 4.31 14.53 -4.00
N GLY A 286 3.44 13.53 -3.86
CA GLY A 286 2.43 13.48 -2.81
C GLY A 286 3.02 13.36 -1.42
N VAL A 287 4.06 12.53 -1.24
CA VAL A 287 4.82 12.48 0.02
C VAL A 287 5.40 13.84 0.35
N GLY A 288 6.05 14.49 -0.63
CA GLY A 288 6.57 15.86 -0.45
C GLY A 288 5.48 16.86 -0.05
N LEU A 289 4.29 16.79 -0.67
CA LEU A 289 3.15 17.64 -0.33
C LEU A 289 2.67 17.40 1.12
N TRP A 290 2.56 16.13 1.55
CA TRP A 290 2.13 15.80 2.91
C TRP A 290 3.13 16.28 3.97
N LEU A 291 4.44 16.09 3.72
CA LEU A 291 5.50 16.60 4.61
C LEU A 291 5.48 18.12 4.68
N LEU A 292 5.29 18.79 3.55
CA LEU A 292 5.17 20.26 3.51
C LEU A 292 3.95 20.75 4.31
N CYS A 293 2.78 20.13 4.12
CA CYS A 293 1.58 20.45 4.87
C CYS A 293 1.78 20.24 6.38
N LEU A 294 2.44 19.17 6.78
CA LEU A 294 2.74 18.87 8.18
C LEU A 294 3.68 19.93 8.79
N MET A 295 4.74 20.32 8.07
CA MET A 295 5.65 21.40 8.51
C MET A 295 4.94 22.73 8.65
N ILE A 296 4.11 23.10 7.68
CA ILE A 296 3.32 24.35 7.74
C ILE A 296 2.37 24.31 8.94
N TRP A 297 1.69 23.19 9.16
CA TRP A 297 0.76 23.04 10.28
C TRP A 297 1.46 23.19 11.64
N GLU A 298 2.66 22.61 11.81
CA GLU A 298 3.45 22.81 13.05
C GLU A 298 3.90 24.26 13.25
N VAL A 299 4.35 24.93 12.18
CA VAL A 299 4.79 26.33 12.28
C VAL A 299 3.63 27.29 12.60
N LEU A 300 2.43 27.01 12.06
CA LEU A 300 1.25 27.86 12.31
C LEU A 300 0.57 27.52 13.64
N GLY A 301 0.77 26.34 14.17
CA GLY A 301 0.19 25.87 15.44
C GLY A 301 1.10 26.08 16.67
N ALA A 302 2.35 26.50 16.43
CA ALA A 302 3.32 26.82 17.46
C ALA A 302 3.28 28.32 17.83
#